data_39d797122012cdf66d8ef5a2c9a0400f
#
_entry.id   39d797122012cdf66d8ef5a2c9a0400f
#
_cell.length_a   1.000
_cell.length_b   1.000
_cell.length_c   1.000
_cell.angle_alpha   90.00
_cell.angle_beta   90.00
_cell.angle_gamma   90.00
#
_symmetry.space_group_name_H-M   'P 1'
#
loop_
_entity.id
_entity.type
_entity.pdbx_description
1 polymer ?
#
loop_
_entity_poly.entity_id
_entity_poly.type
_entity_poly.pdbx_seq_one_letter_code
_entity_poly.pdbx_strand_id
1 'polypeptide(L)'
;MRQPLISKSSLTSSPLALWLWVSITMLAFAGNALLCRLALRQTSIDPASFTAIRLLAGAAVLWLLTRTRRPFDQAGSWLGALALLGYAVSFAWAYRGLTAATGALLLFGAVQLTMLITAFARGERWRWSGWTGLTLALGGLVWLLLPGLHQPPLLDAGLMVLAGVAWGIYSLVGRGSAQPTADTAGNFIRAAPLACLGLLLVDPSMDARGVTLALLSGALTSGLGYAIWYAVLPALRASTAATVQLTVPVITAIGGIVLIGEAASWRLWIASLAVLGGIALVIHGGRR
;
A
#
# COMPACT_ATOMS: atom_id res chain seq x y z
N MET A 1 29.30 -4.89 16.80
CA MET A 1 28.25 -4.78 15.76
C MET A 1 27.20 -5.85 16.05
N ARG A 2 26.00 -5.49 16.50
CA ARG A 2 24.88 -6.45 16.62
C ARG A 2 24.20 -6.55 15.27
N GLN A 3 24.06 -7.76 14.74
CA GLN A 3 23.33 -8.02 13.49
C GLN A 3 21.86 -7.55 13.64
N PRO A 4 21.24 -7.05 12.55
CA PRO A 4 19.82 -6.70 12.58
C PRO A 4 19.01 -7.94 12.96
N LEU A 5 17.93 -7.74 13.76
CA LEU A 5 17.05 -8.79 14.24
C LEU A 5 16.43 -9.65 13.11
N ILE A 6 16.36 -9.09 11.92
CA ILE A 6 15.97 -9.78 10.67
C ILE A 6 17.20 -9.77 9.76
N SER A 7 17.96 -10.86 9.75
CA SER A 7 19.11 -11.03 8.84
C SER A 7 18.61 -11.38 7.44
N LYS A 8 19.09 -10.67 6.41
CA LYS A 8 18.80 -10.98 4.99
C LYS A 8 19.10 -12.44 4.64
N SER A 9 20.14 -13.01 5.22
CA SER A 9 20.57 -14.40 4.96
C SER A 9 19.57 -15.45 5.46
N SER A 10 18.83 -15.19 6.53
CA SER A 10 17.86 -16.15 7.06
C SER A 10 16.53 -16.16 6.30
N LEU A 11 16.11 -15.02 5.75
CA LEU A 11 14.84 -14.88 4.99
C LEU A 11 14.92 -15.40 3.56
N THR A 12 16.11 -15.46 2.98
CA THR A 12 16.34 -15.88 1.58
C THR A 12 17.19 -17.15 1.48
N SER A 13 17.30 -17.91 2.57
CA SER A 13 18.15 -19.11 2.65
C SER A 13 17.72 -20.23 1.72
N SER A 14 16.46 -20.28 1.31
CA SER A 14 15.93 -21.21 0.32
C SER A 14 14.82 -20.58 -0.51
N PRO A 15 14.54 -21.08 -1.72
CA PRO A 15 13.41 -20.61 -2.53
C PRO A 15 12.08 -20.68 -1.79
N LEU A 16 11.85 -21.74 -1.01
CA LEU A 16 10.65 -21.90 -0.21
C LEU A 16 10.51 -20.80 0.86
N ALA A 17 11.59 -20.50 1.58
CA ALA A 17 11.60 -19.42 2.58
C ALA A 17 11.32 -18.06 1.93
N LEU A 18 11.94 -17.77 0.79
CA LEU A 18 11.69 -16.54 0.05
C LEU A 18 10.19 -16.38 -0.29
N TRP A 19 9.57 -17.40 -0.90
CA TRP A 19 8.16 -17.33 -1.28
C TRP A 19 7.21 -17.29 -0.08
N LEU A 20 7.56 -17.94 1.02
CA LEU A 20 6.81 -17.82 2.29
C LEU A 20 6.79 -16.37 2.78
N TRP A 21 7.93 -15.69 2.85
CA TRP A 21 8.02 -14.31 3.30
C TRP A 21 7.37 -13.33 2.34
N VAL A 22 7.45 -13.58 1.04
CA VAL A 22 6.71 -12.82 0.02
C VAL A 22 5.21 -12.95 0.25
N SER A 23 4.70 -14.17 0.48
CA SER A 23 3.27 -14.41 0.75
C SER A 23 2.81 -13.73 2.03
N ILE A 24 3.59 -13.81 3.11
CA ILE A 24 3.32 -13.09 4.37
C ILE A 24 3.22 -11.59 4.13
N THR A 25 4.09 -11.03 3.30
CA THR A 25 4.04 -9.60 2.97
C THR A 25 2.79 -9.24 2.18
N MET A 26 2.39 -10.05 1.20
CA MET A 26 1.16 -9.80 0.43
C MET A 26 -0.08 -9.88 1.33
N LEU A 27 -0.11 -10.84 2.28
CA LEU A 27 -1.15 -10.92 3.31
C LEU A 27 -1.12 -9.69 4.24
N ALA A 28 0.05 -9.19 4.62
CA ALA A 28 0.16 -7.98 5.41
C ALA A 28 -0.39 -6.75 4.66
N PHE A 29 -0.08 -6.59 3.37
CA PHE A 29 -0.59 -5.49 2.58
C PHE A 29 -2.12 -5.55 2.39
N ALA A 30 -2.66 -6.74 2.13
CA ALA A 30 -4.10 -6.96 2.09
C ALA A 30 -4.75 -6.72 3.48
N GLY A 31 -4.12 -7.23 4.53
CA GLY A 31 -4.54 -7.05 5.91
C GLY A 31 -4.61 -5.57 6.32
N ASN A 32 -3.68 -4.75 5.82
CA ASN A 32 -3.73 -3.31 6.05
C ASN A 32 -5.03 -2.67 5.53
N ALA A 33 -5.44 -3.03 4.33
CA ALA A 33 -6.69 -2.55 3.74
C ALA A 33 -7.92 -3.06 4.53
N LEU A 34 -7.91 -4.35 4.88
CA LEU A 34 -9.00 -4.97 5.64
C LEU A 34 -9.13 -4.39 7.04
N LEU A 35 -8.04 -4.20 7.78
CA LEU A 35 -8.02 -3.61 9.12
C LEU A 35 -8.53 -2.16 9.09
N CYS A 36 -8.08 -1.37 8.11
CA CYS A 36 -8.54 0.00 7.94
C CYS A 36 -10.04 0.05 7.64
N ARG A 37 -10.51 -0.74 6.67
CA ARG A 37 -11.94 -0.81 6.33
C ARG A 37 -12.78 -1.30 7.50
N LEU A 38 -12.34 -2.32 8.22
CA LEU A 38 -13.03 -2.85 9.39
C LEU A 38 -13.13 -1.81 10.50
N ALA A 39 -12.05 -1.11 10.81
CA ALA A 39 -12.02 -0.04 11.79
C ALA A 39 -13.02 1.06 11.45
N LEU A 40 -12.93 1.62 10.26
CA LEU A 40 -13.72 2.79 9.86
C LEU A 40 -15.19 2.48 9.55
N ARG A 41 -15.55 1.21 9.34
CA ARG A 41 -16.95 0.80 9.12
C ARG A 41 -17.65 0.28 10.36
N GLN A 42 -16.94 -0.40 11.25
CA GLN A 42 -17.56 -1.18 12.34
C GLN A 42 -17.21 -0.65 13.73
N THR A 43 -16.49 0.47 13.81
CA THR A 43 -16.12 1.11 15.08
C THR A 43 -16.38 2.62 15.00
N SER A 44 -16.23 3.32 16.11
CA SER A 44 -16.40 4.78 16.17
C SER A 44 -15.10 5.55 15.88
N ILE A 45 -14.00 4.87 15.56
CA ILE A 45 -12.74 5.55 15.29
C ILE A 45 -12.83 6.40 14.02
N ASP A 46 -12.41 7.65 14.12
CA ASP A 46 -12.31 8.53 12.95
C ASP A 46 -11.03 8.27 12.13
N PRO A 47 -10.99 8.68 10.83
CA PRO A 47 -9.84 8.44 9.97
C PRO A 47 -8.55 9.11 10.42
N ALA A 48 -8.61 10.28 11.09
CA ALA A 48 -7.43 10.97 11.55
C ALA A 48 -6.80 10.24 12.73
N SER A 49 -7.63 9.83 13.71
CA SER A 49 -7.20 9.02 14.85
C SER A 49 -6.62 7.67 14.38
N PHE A 50 -7.30 6.98 13.46
CA PHE A 50 -6.78 5.75 12.86
C PHE A 50 -5.40 5.97 12.22
N THR A 51 -5.25 7.03 11.42
CA THR A 51 -3.99 7.34 10.72
C THR A 51 -2.87 7.68 11.70
N ALA A 52 -3.14 8.51 12.72
CA ALA A 52 -2.15 8.88 13.72
C ALA A 52 -1.64 7.66 14.51
N ILE A 53 -2.56 6.83 15.03
CA ILE A 53 -2.22 5.61 15.77
C ILE A 53 -1.45 4.63 14.87
N ARG A 54 -1.90 4.42 13.63
CA ARG A 54 -1.22 3.55 12.67
C ARG A 54 0.22 4.00 12.41
N LEU A 55 0.45 5.30 12.16
CA LEU A 55 1.78 5.82 11.87
C LEU A 55 2.69 5.79 13.10
N LEU A 56 2.16 6.09 14.30
CA LEU A 56 2.89 5.95 15.56
C LEU A 56 3.30 4.51 15.84
N ALA A 57 2.38 3.56 15.72
CA ALA A 57 2.66 2.14 15.93
C ALA A 57 3.68 1.59 14.93
N GLY A 58 3.55 1.97 13.64
CA GLY A 58 4.51 1.63 12.61
C GLY A 58 5.89 2.23 12.86
N ALA A 59 5.95 3.51 13.27
CA ALA A 59 7.19 4.18 13.65
C ALA A 59 7.88 3.48 14.82
N ALA A 60 7.13 3.12 15.86
CA ALA A 60 7.67 2.42 17.03
C ALA A 60 8.27 1.06 16.66
N VAL A 61 7.54 0.24 15.89
CA VAL A 61 8.02 -1.08 15.46
C VAL A 61 9.24 -0.96 14.56
N LEU A 62 9.21 -0.08 13.56
CA LEU A 62 10.35 0.12 12.66
C LEU A 62 11.57 0.66 13.39
N TRP A 63 11.37 1.57 14.34
CA TRP A 63 12.46 2.05 15.20
C TRP A 63 13.07 0.93 16.03
N LEU A 64 12.25 0.07 16.67
CA LEU A 64 12.72 -1.09 17.42
C LEU A 64 13.50 -2.08 16.56
N LEU A 65 13.02 -2.35 15.32
CA LEU A 65 13.66 -3.30 14.41
C LEU A 65 14.97 -2.76 13.83
N THR A 66 15.03 -1.49 13.54
CA THR A 66 16.22 -0.89 12.93
C THR A 66 17.24 -0.49 13.98
N ARG A 67 16.80 -0.19 15.21
CA ARG A 67 17.62 0.35 16.30
C ARG A 67 18.62 1.36 15.74
N THR A 68 18.14 2.24 14.89
CA THR A 68 19.00 3.15 14.13
C THR A 68 19.80 4.01 15.11
N ARG A 69 21.09 3.72 15.21
CA ARG A 69 22.09 4.60 15.83
C ARG A 69 22.42 5.78 14.92
N ARG A 70 21.73 5.89 13.77
CA ARG A 70 21.90 7.02 12.87
C ARG A 70 21.13 8.22 13.39
N PRO A 71 21.73 9.41 13.32
CA PRO A 71 21.02 10.65 13.55
C PRO A 71 19.73 10.70 12.71
N PHE A 72 18.67 11.28 13.25
CA PHE A 72 17.34 11.38 12.64
C PHE A 72 17.36 12.01 11.23
N ASP A 73 18.31 12.88 10.96
CA ASP A 73 18.54 13.56 9.69
C ASP A 73 19.06 12.66 8.56
N GLN A 74 19.68 11.52 8.89
CA GLN A 74 20.34 10.63 7.93
C GLN A 74 19.47 9.46 7.44
N ALA A 75 18.29 9.21 8.02
CA ALA A 75 17.40 8.12 7.64
C ALA A 75 16.08 8.65 7.08
N GLY A 76 15.71 8.21 5.88
CA GLY A 76 14.53 8.66 5.17
C GLY A 76 14.66 10.06 4.56
N SER A 77 13.55 10.60 4.09
CA SER A 77 13.48 11.93 3.47
C SER A 77 12.14 12.60 3.76
N TRP A 78 12.11 13.95 3.73
CA TRP A 78 10.86 14.69 3.85
C TRP A 78 9.89 14.38 2.71
N LEU A 79 10.38 14.20 1.48
CA LEU A 79 9.53 13.79 0.36
C LEU A 79 8.91 12.42 0.60
N GLY A 80 9.69 11.45 1.10
CA GLY A 80 9.19 10.13 1.48
C GLY A 80 8.17 10.22 2.63
N ALA A 81 8.44 11.03 3.65
CA ALA A 81 7.52 11.22 4.79
C ALA A 81 6.19 11.86 4.36
N LEU A 82 6.23 12.90 3.52
CA LEU A 82 5.02 13.56 3.01
C LEU A 82 4.24 12.66 2.05
N ALA A 83 4.91 11.90 1.20
CA ALA A 83 4.25 10.91 0.34
C ALA A 83 3.58 9.80 1.18
N LEU A 84 4.26 9.30 2.23
CA LEU A 84 3.70 8.34 3.17
C LEU A 84 2.49 8.92 3.92
N LEU A 85 2.57 10.15 4.39
CA LEU A 85 1.47 10.84 5.07
C LEU A 85 0.27 11.04 4.13
N GLY A 86 0.52 11.55 2.92
CA GLY A 86 -0.51 11.74 1.90
C GLY A 86 -1.21 10.43 1.55
N TYR A 87 -0.43 9.34 1.39
CA TYR A 87 -0.99 7.99 1.24
C TYR A 87 -1.86 7.62 2.44
N ALA A 88 -1.34 7.71 3.67
CA ALA A 88 -2.02 7.20 4.86
C ALA A 88 -3.32 7.96 5.15
N VAL A 89 -3.31 9.28 5.00
CA VAL A 89 -4.49 10.14 5.18
C VAL A 89 -5.53 9.81 4.11
N SER A 90 -5.21 9.95 2.83
CA SER A 90 -6.18 9.73 1.75
C SER A 90 -6.75 8.32 1.76
N PHE A 91 -5.93 7.31 2.09
CA PHE A 91 -6.34 5.91 2.23
C PHE A 91 -7.39 5.71 3.33
N ALA A 92 -7.16 6.29 4.52
CA ALA A 92 -8.11 6.14 5.62
C ALA A 92 -9.44 6.86 5.28
N TRP A 93 -9.39 8.10 4.80
CA TRP A 93 -10.61 8.80 4.40
C TRP A 93 -11.40 8.06 3.33
N ALA A 94 -10.73 7.52 2.32
CA ALA A 94 -11.37 6.76 1.23
C ALA A 94 -12.09 5.49 1.72
N TYR A 95 -11.54 4.81 2.72
CA TYR A 95 -12.17 3.59 3.25
C TYR A 95 -13.42 3.82 4.12
N ARG A 96 -13.83 5.06 4.33
CA ARG A 96 -15.17 5.33 4.89
C ARG A 96 -16.28 4.89 3.93
N GLY A 97 -16.15 5.19 2.65
CA GLY A 97 -17.17 4.90 1.65
C GLY A 97 -16.86 3.71 0.73
N LEU A 98 -15.58 3.36 0.52
CA LEU A 98 -15.20 2.28 -0.38
C LEU A 98 -15.24 0.91 0.30
N THR A 99 -15.64 -0.12 -0.45
CA THR A 99 -15.41 -1.52 -0.04
C THR A 99 -13.92 -1.84 -0.06
N ALA A 100 -13.51 -2.86 0.72
CA ALA A 100 -12.12 -3.29 0.78
C ALA A 100 -11.57 -3.63 -0.61
N ALA A 101 -12.34 -4.35 -1.42
CA ALA A 101 -11.97 -4.76 -2.77
C ALA A 101 -11.84 -3.58 -3.74
N THR A 102 -12.84 -2.67 -3.76
CA THR A 102 -12.80 -1.49 -4.63
C THR A 102 -11.63 -0.59 -4.26
N GLY A 103 -11.42 -0.34 -2.98
CA GLY A 103 -10.29 0.47 -2.52
C GLY A 103 -8.95 -0.14 -2.90
N ALA A 104 -8.74 -1.43 -2.69
CA ALA A 104 -7.49 -2.09 -3.07
C ALA A 104 -7.26 -2.05 -4.60
N LEU A 105 -8.29 -2.25 -5.41
CA LEU A 105 -8.17 -2.19 -6.87
C LEU A 105 -7.77 -0.79 -7.34
N LEU A 106 -8.44 0.27 -6.84
CA LEU A 106 -8.12 1.65 -7.18
C LEU A 106 -6.71 2.03 -6.71
N LEU A 107 -6.35 1.66 -5.47
CA LEU A 107 -5.03 1.93 -4.91
C LEU A 107 -3.93 1.32 -5.77
N PHE A 108 -3.95 -0.01 -5.94
CA PHE A 108 -2.89 -0.71 -6.65
C PHE A 108 -2.89 -0.40 -8.15
N GLY A 109 -4.04 -0.13 -8.75
CA GLY A 109 -4.15 0.40 -10.11
C GLY A 109 -3.41 1.73 -10.24
N ALA A 110 -3.69 2.69 -9.37
CA ALA A 110 -3.04 4.00 -9.37
C ALA A 110 -1.55 3.93 -9.05
N VAL A 111 -1.13 3.06 -8.11
CA VAL A 111 0.31 2.80 -7.82
C VAL A 111 1.03 2.36 -9.09
N GLN A 112 0.52 1.33 -9.74
CA GLN A 112 1.17 0.77 -10.92
C GLN A 112 1.18 1.76 -12.08
N LEU A 113 0.08 2.48 -12.31
CA LEU A 113 0.03 3.53 -13.33
C LEU A 113 1.04 4.64 -13.06
N THR A 114 1.18 5.08 -11.81
CA THR A 114 2.19 6.09 -11.41
C THR A 114 3.61 5.61 -11.74
N MET A 115 3.92 4.36 -11.39
CA MET A 115 5.23 3.77 -11.67
C MET A 115 5.49 3.60 -13.18
N LEU A 116 4.48 3.17 -13.93
CA LEU A 116 4.57 2.97 -15.38
C LEU A 116 4.73 4.31 -16.12
N ILE A 117 3.94 5.32 -15.77
CA ILE A 117 4.06 6.67 -16.35
C ILE A 117 5.44 7.26 -16.07
N THR A 118 5.96 7.07 -14.85
CA THR A 118 7.31 7.54 -14.49
C THR A 118 8.39 6.81 -15.30
N ALA A 119 8.26 5.50 -15.51
CA ALA A 119 9.18 4.71 -16.31
C ALA A 119 9.18 5.19 -17.77
N PHE A 120 8.02 5.44 -18.34
CA PHE A 120 7.85 5.99 -19.68
C PHE A 120 8.48 7.40 -19.80
N ALA A 121 8.20 8.29 -18.84
CA ALA A 121 8.76 9.64 -18.81
C ALA A 121 10.30 9.65 -18.69
N ARG A 122 10.89 8.57 -18.16
CA ARG A 122 12.35 8.36 -18.09
C ARG A 122 12.93 7.72 -19.33
N GLY A 123 12.14 7.57 -20.41
CA GLY A 123 12.59 7.09 -21.71
C GLY A 123 12.49 5.58 -21.91
N GLU A 124 11.84 4.83 -20.99
CA GLU A 124 11.53 3.41 -21.27
C GLU A 124 10.58 3.32 -22.47
N ARG A 125 10.97 2.55 -23.49
CA ARG A 125 10.14 2.31 -24.68
C ARG A 125 9.33 1.04 -24.48
N TRP A 126 8.06 1.13 -24.81
CA TRP A 126 7.14 0.01 -24.70
C TRP A 126 6.80 -0.59 -26.06
N ARG A 127 6.57 -1.91 -26.06
CA ARG A 127 6.00 -2.63 -27.18
C ARG A 127 4.49 -2.35 -27.25
N TRP A 128 3.85 -2.76 -28.34
CA TRP A 128 2.39 -2.66 -28.48
C TRP A 128 1.64 -3.32 -27.33
N SER A 129 2.12 -4.45 -26.80
CA SER A 129 1.56 -5.12 -25.61
C SER A 129 1.54 -4.23 -24.36
N GLY A 130 2.52 -3.35 -24.19
CA GLY A 130 2.54 -2.39 -23.10
C GLY A 130 1.44 -1.33 -23.23
N TRP A 131 1.27 -0.76 -24.44
CA TRP A 131 0.21 0.20 -24.71
C TRP A 131 -1.18 -0.43 -24.57
N THR A 132 -1.40 -1.63 -25.11
CA THR A 132 -2.64 -2.39 -24.96
C THR A 132 -2.95 -2.64 -23.47
N GLY A 133 -1.95 -3.06 -22.70
CA GLY A 133 -2.11 -3.30 -21.26
C GLY A 133 -2.46 -2.02 -20.50
N LEU A 134 -1.82 -0.89 -20.81
CA LEU A 134 -2.14 0.40 -20.20
C LEU A 134 -3.59 0.85 -20.52
N THR A 135 -3.99 0.75 -21.78
CA THR A 135 -5.35 1.10 -22.22
C THR A 135 -6.39 0.23 -21.52
N LEU A 136 -6.13 -1.07 -21.40
CA LEU A 136 -7.01 -2.00 -20.71
C LEU A 136 -7.13 -1.66 -19.22
N ALA A 137 -6.01 -1.35 -18.55
CA ALA A 137 -6.01 -0.98 -17.13
C ALA A 137 -6.76 0.35 -16.89
N LEU A 138 -6.52 1.37 -17.71
CA LEU A 138 -7.24 2.64 -17.63
C LEU A 138 -8.72 2.46 -17.93
N GLY A 139 -9.07 1.70 -18.97
CA GLY A 139 -10.44 1.37 -19.31
C GLY A 139 -11.19 0.66 -18.18
N GLY A 140 -10.53 -0.26 -17.48
CA GLY A 140 -11.08 -0.94 -16.31
C GLY A 140 -11.36 0.00 -15.14
N LEU A 141 -10.45 0.95 -14.86
CA LEU A 141 -10.68 1.97 -13.84
C LEU A 141 -11.82 2.93 -14.22
N VAL A 142 -11.85 3.39 -15.46
CA VAL A 142 -12.94 4.22 -15.97
C VAL A 142 -14.28 3.48 -15.87
N TRP A 143 -14.32 2.21 -16.32
CA TRP A 143 -15.50 1.35 -16.21
C TRP A 143 -16.02 1.26 -14.77
N LEU A 144 -15.12 1.10 -13.80
CA LEU A 144 -15.49 1.03 -12.38
C LEU A 144 -16.15 2.32 -11.89
N LEU A 145 -15.71 3.47 -12.40
CA LEU A 145 -16.15 4.81 -11.97
C LEU A 145 -17.34 5.36 -12.77
N LEU A 146 -17.74 4.72 -13.88
CA LEU A 146 -18.88 5.16 -14.67
C LEU A 146 -20.17 5.21 -13.83
N PRO A 147 -21.09 6.15 -14.08
CA PRO A 147 -22.38 6.21 -13.40
C PRO A 147 -23.18 4.91 -13.51
N GLY A 148 -23.94 4.57 -12.49
CA GLY A 148 -24.82 3.40 -12.47
C GLY A 148 -24.90 2.70 -11.12
N LEU A 149 -25.68 1.63 -11.04
CA LEU A 149 -25.78 0.78 -9.86
C LEU A 149 -24.39 0.27 -9.44
N HIS A 150 -24.07 0.34 -8.15
CA HIS A 150 -22.78 -0.06 -7.57
C HIS A 150 -21.58 0.84 -7.95
N GLN A 151 -21.83 2.07 -8.40
CA GLN A 151 -20.77 3.06 -8.55
C GLN A 151 -20.19 3.40 -7.17
N PRO A 152 -18.86 3.38 -6.99
CA PRO A 152 -18.25 3.85 -5.75
C PRO A 152 -18.42 5.39 -5.61
N PRO A 153 -18.50 5.92 -4.36
CA PRO A 153 -18.53 7.36 -4.14
C PRO A 153 -17.31 8.02 -4.78
N LEU A 154 -17.52 9.00 -5.66
CA LEU A 154 -16.44 9.59 -6.48
C LEU A 154 -15.37 10.28 -5.64
N LEU A 155 -15.76 10.94 -4.54
CA LEU A 155 -14.81 11.58 -3.64
C LEU A 155 -13.89 10.53 -3.01
N ASP A 156 -14.45 9.46 -2.47
CA ASP A 156 -13.68 8.39 -1.84
C ASP A 156 -12.80 7.66 -2.87
N ALA A 157 -13.32 7.46 -4.08
CA ALA A 157 -12.54 6.90 -5.18
C ALA A 157 -11.36 7.82 -5.56
N GLY A 158 -11.59 9.13 -5.65
CA GLY A 158 -10.55 10.12 -5.92
C GLY A 158 -9.49 10.16 -4.82
N LEU A 159 -9.90 10.09 -3.55
CA LEU A 159 -8.98 9.99 -2.41
C LEU A 159 -8.14 8.70 -2.47
N MET A 160 -8.74 7.57 -2.87
CA MET A 160 -8.00 6.32 -3.02
C MET A 160 -7.01 6.35 -4.18
N VAL A 161 -7.36 6.99 -5.31
CA VAL A 161 -6.41 7.23 -6.41
C VAL A 161 -5.27 8.11 -5.95
N LEU A 162 -5.55 9.19 -5.21
CA LEU A 162 -4.52 10.06 -4.61
C LEU A 162 -3.59 9.26 -3.67
N ALA A 163 -4.17 8.39 -2.83
CA ALA A 163 -3.39 7.47 -1.99
C ALA A 163 -2.47 6.58 -2.83
N GLY A 164 -2.97 6.04 -3.96
CA GLY A 164 -2.18 5.23 -4.88
C GLY A 164 -1.04 6.00 -5.55
N VAL A 165 -1.29 7.22 -6.00
CA VAL A 165 -0.25 8.11 -6.55
C VAL A 165 0.81 8.41 -5.49
N ALA A 166 0.40 8.79 -4.28
CA ALA A 166 1.31 9.08 -3.17
C ALA A 166 2.16 7.85 -2.80
N TRP A 167 1.57 6.65 -2.75
CA TRP A 167 2.30 5.40 -2.53
C TRP A 167 3.24 5.07 -3.69
N GLY A 168 2.85 5.35 -4.93
CA GLY A 168 3.72 5.24 -6.11
C GLY A 168 4.95 6.13 -6.00
N ILE A 169 4.76 7.40 -5.64
CA ILE A 169 5.86 8.35 -5.39
C ILE A 169 6.74 7.86 -4.25
N TYR A 170 6.16 7.44 -3.11
CA TYR A 170 6.89 6.87 -1.99
C TYR A 170 7.78 5.69 -2.41
N SER A 171 7.22 4.78 -3.22
CA SER A 171 7.92 3.62 -3.73
C SER A 171 9.07 3.99 -4.68
N LEU A 172 8.88 5.02 -5.50
CA LEU A 172 9.91 5.55 -6.41
C LEU A 172 11.04 6.25 -5.65
N VAL A 173 10.73 7.00 -4.61
CA VAL A 173 11.71 7.66 -3.71
C VAL A 173 12.55 6.60 -2.98
N GLY A 174 11.92 5.52 -2.51
CA GLY A 174 12.60 4.42 -1.81
C GLY A 174 13.43 3.51 -2.72
N ARG A 175 13.21 3.57 -4.05
CA ARG A 175 13.93 2.73 -5.02
C ARG A 175 15.37 3.19 -5.16
N GLY A 176 16.32 2.45 -4.71
CA GLY A 176 17.75 2.79 -4.75
C GLY A 176 18.32 3.12 -3.39
N SER A 177 17.52 3.06 -2.34
CA SER A 177 18.02 3.17 -0.97
C SER A 177 18.95 2.00 -0.64
N ALA A 178 20.12 2.32 -0.08
CA ALA A 178 21.04 1.32 0.45
C ALA A 178 20.50 0.67 1.75
N GLN A 179 19.59 1.35 2.46
CA GLN A 179 19.01 0.91 3.72
C GLN A 179 17.50 1.16 3.80
N PRO A 180 16.70 0.49 2.95
CA PRO A 180 15.29 0.83 2.76
C PRO A 180 14.45 0.71 4.05
N THR A 181 14.77 -0.23 4.94
CA THR A 181 14.07 -0.38 6.22
C THR A 181 14.35 0.79 7.16
N ALA A 182 15.61 1.27 7.21
CA ALA A 182 15.96 2.44 8.02
C ALA A 182 15.32 3.72 7.47
N ASP A 183 15.33 3.90 6.14
CA ASP A 183 14.68 5.05 5.50
C ASP A 183 13.17 5.03 5.71
N THR A 184 12.54 3.85 5.68
CA THR A 184 11.13 3.70 6.03
C THR A 184 10.88 4.09 7.49
N ALA A 185 11.72 3.67 8.43
CA ALA A 185 11.62 4.08 9.83
C ALA A 185 11.70 5.62 9.96
N GLY A 186 12.67 6.25 9.30
CA GLY A 186 12.83 7.70 9.28
C GLY A 186 11.63 8.44 8.69
N ASN A 187 11.02 7.89 7.64
CA ASN A 187 9.82 8.45 7.03
C ASN A 187 8.60 8.35 7.98
N PHE A 188 8.40 7.20 8.64
CA PHE A 188 7.34 7.03 9.62
C PHE A 188 7.49 7.96 10.81
N ILE A 189 8.73 8.11 11.35
CA ILE A 189 9.02 8.99 12.48
C ILE A 189 8.74 10.46 12.14
N ARG A 190 8.96 10.90 10.90
CA ARG A 190 8.60 12.25 10.43
C ARG A 190 7.11 12.41 10.15
N ALA A 191 6.47 11.40 9.59
CA ALA A 191 5.06 11.45 9.22
C ALA A 191 4.12 11.37 10.45
N ALA A 192 4.49 10.62 11.49
CA ALA A 192 3.64 10.42 12.66
C ALA A 192 3.30 11.70 13.42
N PRO A 193 4.25 12.62 13.74
CA PRO A 193 3.90 13.89 14.37
C PRO A 193 2.96 14.75 13.51
N LEU A 194 3.15 14.75 12.19
CA LEU A 194 2.27 15.49 11.28
C LEU A 194 0.85 14.91 11.26
N ALA A 195 0.71 13.59 11.34
CA ALA A 195 -0.60 12.96 11.47
C ALA A 195 -1.26 13.30 12.82
N CYS A 196 -0.49 13.38 13.91
CA CYS A 196 -0.99 13.83 15.20
C CYS A 196 -1.46 15.28 15.17
N LEU A 197 -0.75 16.18 14.46
CA LEU A 197 -1.22 17.55 14.25
C LEU A 197 -2.56 17.59 13.49
N GLY A 198 -2.81 16.64 12.60
CA GLY A 198 -4.08 16.51 11.90
C GLY A 198 -5.28 16.27 12.84
N LEU A 199 -5.06 15.75 14.07
CA LEU A 199 -6.12 15.60 15.07
C LEU A 199 -6.67 16.94 15.56
N LEU A 200 -5.92 18.02 15.44
CA LEU A 200 -6.37 19.36 15.79
C LEU A 200 -7.40 19.92 14.81
N LEU A 201 -7.57 19.29 13.66
CA LEU A 201 -8.49 19.71 12.59
C LEU A 201 -9.83 18.96 12.58
N VAL A 202 -10.01 18.00 13.49
CA VAL A 202 -11.20 17.16 13.59
C VAL A 202 -11.61 17.01 15.05
N ASP A 203 -12.82 16.56 15.29
CA ASP A 203 -13.25 16.07 16.61
C ASP A 203 -12.86 14.59 16.75
N PRO A 204 -11.80 14.26 17.50
CA PRO A 204 -11.31 12.88 17.55
C PRO A 204 -12.32 11.96 18.22
N SER A 205 -12.64 10.85 17.55
CA SER A 205 -13.49 9.81 18.13
C SER A 205 -12.76 8.47 18.06
N MET A 206 -12.78 7.72 19.15
CA MET A 206 -12.05 6.46 19.30
C MET A 206 -12.80 5.52 20.23
N ASP A 207 -12.73 4.23 19.91
CA ASP A 207 -13.13 3.16 20.81
C ASP A 207 -12.01 2.11 20.90
N ALA A 208 -12.07 1.25 21.89
CA ALA A 208 -11.00 0.28 22.15
C ALA A 208 -10.76 -0.67 20.96
N ARG A 209 -11.83 -1.06 20.24
CA ARG A 209 -11.72 -1.94 19.06
C ARG A 209 -11.07 -1.20 17.89
N GLY A 210 -11.47 0.05 17.62
CA GLY A 210 -10.88 0.87 16.56
C GLY A 210 -9.39 1.14 16.81
N VAL A 211 -9.02 1.49 18.05
CA VAL A 211 -7.61 1.66 18.46
C VAL A 211 -6.82 0.37 18.25
N THR A 212 -7.37 -0.78 18.66
CA THR A 212 -6.71 -2.08 18.46
C THR A 212 -6.46 -2.37 16.97
N LEU A 213 -7.46 -2.15 16.11
CA LEU A 213 -7.32 -2.33 14.67
C LEU A 213 -6.29 -1.38 14.06
N ALA A 214 -6.23 -0.13 14.53
CA ALA A 214 -5.23 0.84 14.10
C ALA A 214 -3.81 0.44 14.54
N LEU A 215 -3.64 -0.05 15.77
CA LEU A 215 -2.36 -0.57 16.27
C LEU A 215 -1.89 -1.79 15.45
N LEU A 216 -2.78 -2.74 15.18
CA LEU A 216 -2.48 -3.91 14.34
C LEU A 216 -2.10 -3.49 12.92
N SER A 217 -2.85 -2.55 12.33
CA SER A 217 -2.54 -1.98 11.02
C SER A 217 -1.17 -1.30 11.00
N GLY A 218 -0.83 -0.54 12.04
CA GLY A 218 0.45 0.14 12.16
C GLY A 218 1.62 -0.82 12.43
N ALA A 219 1.50 -1.64 13.47
CA ALA A 219 2.59 -2.48 13.95
C ALA A 219 2.86 -3.67 13.01
N LEU A 220 1.81 -4.46 12.69
CA LEU A 220 1.98 -5.70 11.95
C LEU A 220 2.01 -5.46 10.45
N THR A 221 0.98 -4.79 9.90
CA THR A 221 0.84 -4.74 8.45
C THR A 221 1.67 -3.64 7.80
N SER A 222 1.93 -2.53 8.50
CA SER A 222 2.82 -1.47 8.03
C SER A 222 4.24 -1.66 8.53
N GLY A 223 4.49 -1.73 9.83
CA GLY A 223 5.83 -1.83 10.41
C GLY A 223 6.55 -3.12 10.01
N LEU A 224 6.04 -4.26 10.45
CA LEU A 224 6.64 -5.57 10.12
C LEU A 224 6.50 -5.90 8.63
N GLY A 225 5.32 -5.64 8.03
CA GLY A 225 5.09 -5.93 6.62
C GLY A 225 6.08 -5.23 5.70
N TYR A 226 6.38 -3.95 5.95
CA TYR A 226 7.37 -3.21 5.15
C TYR A 226 8.80 -3.67 5.43
N ALA A 227 9.14 -3.97 6.69
CA ALA A 227 10.45 -4.48 7.03
C ALA A 227 10.75 -5.81 6.32
N ILE A 228 9.78 -6.74 6.30
CA ILE A 228 9.90 -8.01 5.57
C ILE A 228 9.97 -7.77 4.07
N TRP A 229 9.10 -6.92 3.50
CA TRP A 229 9.11 -6.60 2.08
C TRP A 229 10.48 -6.12 1.62
N TYR A 230 11.06 -5.14 2.31
CA TYR A 230 12.37 -4.61 1.95
C TYR A 230 13.52 -5.58 2.21
N ALA A 231 13.33 -6.58 3.04
CA ALA A 231 14.32 -7.65 3.23
C ALA A 231 14.31 -8.65 2.07
N VAL A 232 13.14 -8.99 1.52
CA VAL A 232 13.00 -9.96 0.41
C VAL A 232 13.10 -9.33 -0.98
N LEU A 233 12.75 -8.06 -1.13
CA LEU A 233 12.71 -7.35 -2.41
C LEU A 233 13.99 -7.45 -3.24
N PRO A 234 15.21 -7.36 -2.66
CA PRO A 234 16.47 -7.50 -3.42
C PRO A 234 16.67 -8.88 -4.05
N ALA A 235 16.00 -9.92 -3.55
CA ALA A 235 16.06 -11.28 -4.11
C ALA A 235 15.08 -11.48 -5.28
N LEU A 236 14.18 -10.52 -5.53
CA LEU A 236 13.18 -10.57 -6.59
C LEU A 236 13.59 -9.70 -7.77
N ARG A 237 13.34 -10.18 -9.00
CA ARG A 237 13.37 -9.32 -10.19
C ARG A 237 12.26 -8.26 -10.07
N ALA A 238 12.49 -7.06 -10.60
CA ALA A 238 11.52 -5.97 -10.55
C ALA A 238 10.14 -6.37 -11.12
N SER A 239 10.12 -7.11 -12.24
CA SER A 239 8.89 -7.63 -12.82
C SER A 239 8.17 -8.60 -11.88
N THR A 240 8.90 -9.54 -11.25
CA THR A 240 8.33 -10.49 -10.28
C THR A 240 7.75 -9.76 -9.08
N ALA A 241 8.49 -8.79 -8.52
CA ALA A 241 8.00 -7.98 -7.40
C ALA A 241 6.71 -7.21 -7.75
N ALA A 242 6.66 -6.62 -8.95
CA ALA A 242 5.46 -5.93 -9.43
C ALA A 242 4.28 -6.90 -9.63
N THR A 243 4.53 -8.07 -10.25
CA THR A 243 3.47 -9.08 -10.48
C THR A 243 2.90 -9.62 -9.18
N VAL A 244 3.75 -9.94 -8.21
CA VAL A 244 3.30 -10.47 -6.92
C VAL A 244 2.39 -9.47 -6.20
N GLN A 245 2.67 -8.18 -6.27
CA GLN A 245 1.80 -7.16 -5.67
C GLN A 245 0.40 -7.11 -6.27
N LEU A 246 0.18 -7.60 -7.50
CA LEU A 246 -1.16 -7.71 -8.10
C LEU A 246 -2.03 -8.76 -7.40
N THR A 247 -1.46 -9.62 -6.57
CA THR A 247 -2.26 -10.54 -5.75
C THR A 247 -2.96 -9.83 -4.60
N VAL A 248 -2.47 -8.67 -4.15
CA VAL A 248 -3.01 -7.95 -2.99
C VAL A 248 -4.48 -7.55 -3.17
N PRO A 249 -4.91 -6.92 -4.28
CA PRO A 249 -6.33 -6.63 -4.50
C PRO A 249 -7.21 -7.88 -4.47
N VAL A 250 -6.71 -9.01 -4.99
CA VAL A 250 -7.44 -10.28 -4.99
C VAL A 250 -7.62 -10.81 -3.57
N ILE A 251 -6.54 -10.85 -2.78
CA ILE A 251 -6.58 -11.27 -1.38
C ILE A 251 -7.50 -10.35 -0.57
N THR A 252 -7.43 -9.03 -0.82
CA THR A 252 -8.27 -8.05 -0.15
C THR A 252 -9.74 -8.23 -0.52
N ALA A 253 -10.06 -8.54 -1.78
CA ALA A 253 -11.43 -8.82 -2.21
C ALA A 253 -12.00 -10.05 -1.51
N ILE A 254 -11.23 -11.15 -1.47
CA ILE A 254 -11.63 -12.37 -0.76
C ILE A 254 -11.82 -12.08 0.74
N GLY A 255 -10.86 -11.38 1.36
CA GLY A 255 -10.95 -10.99 2.76
C GLY A 255 -12.13 -10.07 3.06
N GLY A 256 -12.48 -9.14 2.17
CA GLY A 256 -13.64 -8.27 2.28
C GLY A 256 -14.95 -9.05 2.29
N ILE A 257 -15.07 -10.04 1.40
CA ILE A 257 -16.23 -10.94 1.34
C ILE A 257 -16.32 -11.81 2.60
N VAL A 258 -15.23 -12.49 2.95
CA VAL A 258 -15.24 -13.53 4.01
C VAL A 258 -15.24 -12.93 5.42
N LEU A 259 -14.44 -11.89 5.67
CA LEU A 259 -14.23 -11.34 7.02
C LEU A 259 -15.14 -10.14 7.33
N ILE A 260 -15.51 -9.37 6.31
CA ILE A 260 -16.28 -8.14 6.49
C ILE A 260 -17.75 -8.31 6.02
N GLY A 261 -18.05 -9.35 5.24
CA GLY A 261 -19.37 -9.60 4.66
C GLY A 261 -19.72 -8.62 3.52
N GLU A 262 -18.72 -8.09 2.81
CA GLU A 262 -18.94 -7.18 1.69
C GLU A 262 -19.36 -7.93 0.42
N ALA A 263 -20.34 -7.42 -0.30
CA ALA A 263 -20.76 -7.96 -1.57
C ALA A 263 -19.80 -7.51 -2.70
N ALA A 264 -19.37 -8.44 -3.53
CA ALA A 264 -18.64 -8.11 -4.74
C ALA A 264 -19.61 -7.95 -5.93
N SER A 265 -19.64 -6.77 -6.53
CA SER A 265 -20.45 -6.52 -7.72
C SER A 265 -19.79 -7.13 -8.97
N TRP A 266 -20.59 -7.54 -9.96
CA TRP A 266 -20.09 -8.00 -11.26
C TRP A 266 -19.20 -6.95 -11.95
N ARG A 267 -19.52 -5.66 -11.72
CA ARG A 267 -18.75 -4.52 -12.19
C ARG A 267 -17.31 -4.52 -11.64
N LEU A 268 -17.16 -4.83 -10.35
CA LEU A 268 -15.85 -4.98 -9.72
C LEU A 268 -15.04 -6.12 -10.32
N TRP A 269 -15.68 -7.25 -10.64
CA TRP A 269 -14.99 -8.39 -11.25
C TRP A 269 -14.46 -8.05 -12.63
N ILE A 270 -15.27 -7.41 -13.49
CA ILE A 270 -14.81 -6.97 -14.82
C ILE A 270 -13.69 -5.95 -14.70
N ALA A 271 -13.85 -4.95 -13.84
CA ALA A 271 -12.80 -3.95 -13.60
C ALA A 271 -11.50 -4.60 -13.09
N SER A 272 -11.60 -5.55 -12.18
CA SER A 272 -10.44 -6.28 -11.65
C SER A 272 -9.70 -7.04 -12.74
N LEU A 273 -10.41 -7.78 -13.59
CA LEU A 273 -9.81 -8.50 -14.71
C LEU A 273 -9.13 -7.54 -15.70
N ALA A 274 -9.77 -6.41 -16.03
CA ALA A 274 -9.21 -5.43 -16.93
C ALA A 274 -7.98 -4.73 -16.34
N VAL A 275 -8.05 -4.27 -15.09
CA VAL A 275 -6.95 -3.55 -14.43
C VAL A 275 -5.77 -4.49 -14.18
N LEU A 276 -6.00 -5.62 -13.52
CA LEU A 276 -4.91 -6.55 -13.15
C LEU A 276 -4.32 -7.24 -14.39
N GLY A 277 -5.16 -7.64 -15.33
CA GLY A 277 -4.73 -8.22 -16.61
C GLY A 277 -3.97 -7.21 -17.47
N GLY A 278 -4.44 -5.97 -17.56
CA GLY A 278 -3.77 -4.89 -18.26
C GLY A 278 -2.39 -4.59 -17.67
N ILE A 279 -2.29 -4.46 -16.35
CA ILE A 279 -1.00 -4.25 -15.66
C ILE A 279 -0.05 -5.45 -15.88
N ALA A 280 -0.56 -6.68 -15.78
CA ALA A 280 0.23 -7.87 -16.05
C ALA A 280 0.80 -7.89 -17.49
N LEU A 281 0.01 -7.48 -18.49
CA LEU A 281 0.47 -7.33 -19.87
C LEU A 281 1.61 -6.30 -20.01
N VAL A 282 1.52 -5.16 -19.33
CA VAL A 282 2.60 -4.16 -19.33
C VAL A 282 3.88 -4.73 -18.74
N ILE A 283 3.76 -5.38 -17.57
CA ILE A 283 4.93 -5.92 -16.84
C ILE A 283 5.65 -7.01 -17.63
N HIS A 284 4.92 -7.92 -18.28
CA HIS A 284 5.51 -9.09 -18.96
C HIS A 284 5.77 -8.88 -20.43
N GLY A 285 4.97 -8.05 -21.10
CA GLY A 285 5.05 -7.87 -22.54
C GLY A 285 5.69 -6.56 -23.01
N GLY A 286 5.91 -5.61 -22.12
CA GLY A 286 6.07 -4.20 -22.47
C GLY A 286 7.48 -3.68 -22.72
N ARG A 287 8.53 -4.40 -22.37
CA ARG A 287 9.90 -3.86 -22.43
C ARG A 287 10.70 -4.35 -23.64
N ARG A 288 11.31 -3.43 -24.38
CA ARG A 288 12.40 -3.67 -25.31
C ARG A 288 13.72 -3.36 -24.62
#